data_2d6cca75a94e98bfd276ae8bba663b5c
#
_entry.id   2d6cca75a94e98bfd276ae8bba663b5c
#
_cell.length_a   1.000
_cell.length_b   1.000
_cell.length_c   1.000
_cell.angle_alpha   90.00
_cell.angle_beta   90.00
_cell.angle_gamma   90.00
#
_symmetry.space_group_name_H-M   'P 1'
#
loop_
_entity.id
_entity.type
_entity.pdbx_description
1 polymer ?
#
loop_
_entity_poly.entity_id
_entity_poly.type
_entity_poly.pdbx_seq_one_letter_code
_entity_poly.pdbx_strand_id
1 'polypeptide(L)'
;RGHVLVWHSQTQEWFFHENYDKTKPYVDKETMNRRLEWFISSVFDHYFGETANGKYDGLFYGWDVVNEAVIGNSYRTDTVSAAESLDEIRHGNNSSWWHVYKSNEFIINAFRYANQYAPKNVELYYNDFGETDNTKCEGIVKLINDVKAADGTRLDAFGMQAHYSVDSFSATQFKTVAEKYAKAAGKVQLTELDF
;
A
#
# COMPACT_ATOMS: atom_id res chain seq x y z
N ARG A 1 11.19 -10.30 2.20
CA ARG A 1 10.30 -9.12 2.27
C ARG A 1 9.05 -9.49 3.06
N GLY A 2 8.58 -8.60 3.93
CA GLY A 2 7.29 -8.73 4.61
C GLY A 2 6.15 -8.31 3.67
N HIS A 3 4.99 -9.00 3.76
CA HIS A 3 3.80 -8.73 2.98
C HIS A 3 2.59 -9.01 3.87
N VAL A 4 1.71 -8.11 4.11
CA VAL A 4 1.51 -6.70 3.79
C VAL A 4 0.89 -6.01 5.01
N LEU A 5 1.09 -4.71 5.22
CA LEU A 5 0.47 -3.99 6.35
C LEU A 5 -0.95 -3.50 6.01
N VAL A 6 -1.14 -2.93 4.82
CA VAL A 6 -2.43 -2.36 4.39
C VAL A 6 -2.81 -2.93 3.02
N TRP A 7 -3.93 -3.63 2.98
CA TRP A 7 -4.51 -4.16 1.76
C TRP A 7 -6.04 -4.11 1.84
N HIS A 8 -6.71 -3.88 0.72
CA HIS A 8 -8.17 -3.91 0.63
C HIS A 8 -8.76 -5.30 0.86
N SER A 9 -7.97 -6.34 0.60
CA SER A 9 -8.32 -7.74 0.78
C SER A 9 -7.73 -8.31 2.09
N GLN A 10 -8.33 -9.36 2.62
CA GLN A 10 -7.88 -10.15 3.78
C GLN A 10 -7.74 -9.41 5.12
N THR A 11 -7.90 -8.07 5.17
CA THR A 11 -8.08 -7.39 6.45
C THR A 11 -9.47 -7.72 6.99
N GLN A 12 -9.53 -8.20 8.20
CA GLN A 12 -10.78 -8.64 8.79
C GLN A 12 -11.75 -7.48 8.98
N GLU A 13 -13.00 -7.62 8.52
CA GLU A 13 -13.99 -6.54 8.50
C GLU A 13 -14.26 -5.94 9.88
N TRP A 14 -14.27 -6.76 10.94
CA TRP A 14 -14.46 -6.29 12.32
C TRP A 14 -13.43 -5.22 12.74
N PHE A 15 -12.25 -5.20 12.12
CA PHE A 15 -11.19 -4.23 12.43
C PHE A 15 -11.59 -2.78 12.16
N PHE A 16 -12.54 -2.57 11.25
CA PHE A 16 -13.02 -1.25 10.84
C PHE A 16 -14.25 -0.77 11.61
N HIS A 17 -14.85 -1.62 12.43
CA HIS A 17 -16.12 -1.34 13.10
C HIS A 17 -15.95 -1.02 14.58
N GLU A 18 -16.97 -0.32 15.14
CA GLU A 18 -17.05 -0.03 16.56
C GLU A 18 -17.04 -1.33 17.38
N ASN A 19 -16.34 -1.31 18.51
CA ASN A 19 -16.20 -2.44 19.40
C ASN A 19 -15.67 -3.73 18.74
N TYR A 20 -15.02 -3.61 17.56
CA TYR A 20 -14.57 -4.75 16.77
C TYR A 20 -15.70 -5.70 16.35
N ASP A 21 -16.90 -5.18 16.16
CA ASP A 21 -18.10 -5.93 15.79
C ASP A 21 -18.60 -5.46 14.42
N LYS A 22 -18.49 -6.33 13.40
CA LYS A 22 -18.90 -6.03 12.02
C LYS A 22 -20.39 -5.70 11.86
N THR A 23 -21.21 -5.90 12.89
CA THR A 23 -22.63 -5.50 12.89
C THR A 23 -22.83 -4.04 13.34
N LYS A 24 -21.78 -3.37 13.82
CA LYS A 24 -21.76 -1.97 14.24
C LYS A 24 -21.33 -1.04 13.13
N PRO A 25 -21.55 0.27 13.25
CA PRO A 25 -21.01 1.25 12.30
C PRO A 25 -19.49 1.17 12.15
N TYR A 26 -18.99 1.70 11.03
CA TYR A 26 -17.55 1.97 10.87
C TYR A 26 -17.10 2.99 11.91
N VAL A 27 -15.88 2.82 12.40
CA VAL A 27 -15.26 3.81 13.29
C VAL A 27 -14.91 5.10 12.56
N ASP A 28 -14.71 6.18 13.32
CA ASP A 28 -14.17 7.42 12.76
C ASP A 28 -12.68 7.31 12.37
N LYS A 29 -12.21 8.30 11.62
CA LYS A 29 -10.82 8.36 11.14
C LYS A 29 -9.81 8.38 12.28
N GLU A 30 -10.10 9.10 13.37
CA GLU A 30 -9.18 9.21 14.51
C GLU A 30 -8.99 7.86 15.19
N THR A 31 -10.06 7.13 15.40
CA THR A 31 -10.03 5.75 15.93
C THR A 31 -9.29 4.82 14.97
N MET A 32 -9.53 4.93 13.66
CA MET A 32 -8.86 4.10 12.68
C MET A 32 -7.36 4.43 12.60
N ASN A 33 -6.96 5.69 12.69
CA ASN A 33 -5.56 6.08 12.76
C ASN A 33 -4.84 5.43 13.94
N ARG A 34 -5.45 5.43 15.14
CA ARG A 34 -4.90 4.74 16.32
C ARG A 34 -4.77 3.23 16.10
N ARG A 35 -5.76 2.59 15.46
CA ARG A 35 -5.72 1.16 15.15
C ARG A 35 -4.65 0.82 14.13
N LEU A 36 -4.54 1.62 13.08
CA LEU A 36 -3.53 1.45 12.03
C LEU A 36 -2.11 1.62 12.59
N GLU A 37 -1.90 2.67 13.38
CA GLU A 37 -0.61 2.90 14.05
C GLU A 37 -0.25 1.76 15.00
N TRP A 38 -1.19 1.34 15.84
CA TRP A 38 -1.00 0.22 16.74
C TRP A 38 -0.66 -1.08 16.01
N PHE A 39 -1.37 -1.37 14.92
CA PHE A 39 -1.12 -2.56 14.12
C PHE A 39 0.29 -2.52 13.51
N ILE A 40 0.65 -1.42 12.84
CA ILE A 40 1.97 -1.28 12.21
C ILE A 40 3.10 -1.33 13.24
N SER A 41 2.96 -0.59 14.34
CA SER A 41 3.95 -0.61 15.42
C SER A 41 4.12 -2.00 16.04
N SER A 42 3.00 -2.72 16.27
CA SER A 42 3.02 -4.07 16.83
C SER A 42 3.69 -5.07 15.89
N VAL A 43 3.46 -4.97 14.57
CA VAL A 43 4.14 -5.83 13.59
C VAL A 43 5.65 -5.59 13.62
N PHE A 44 6.07 -4.34 13.58
CA PHE A 44 7.51 -4.03 13.58
C PHE A 44 8.17 -4.32 14.93
N ASP A 45 7.48 -4.10 16.05
CA ASP A 45 7.99 -4.50 17.37
C ASP A 45 8.17 -6.02 17.48
N HIS A 46 7.24 -6.80 16.94
CA HIS A 46 7.35 -8.26 16.94
C HIS A 46 8.62 -8.76 16.22
N TYR A 47 8.98 -8.14 15.09
CA TYR A 47 10.10 -8.61 14.27
C TYR A 47 11.43 -7.91 14.61
N PHE A 48 11.40 -6.67 15.07
CA PHE A 48 12.59 -5.83 15.24
C PHE A 48 12.73 -5.24 16.65
N GLY A 49 11.71 -5.39 17.51
CA GLY A 49 11.73 -4.91 18.88
C GLY A 49 12.63 -5.75 19.81
N GLU A 50 12.78 -5.28 21.03
CA GLU A 50 13.63 -5.94 22.04
C GLU A 50 13.22 -7.39 22.32
N THR A 51 11.93 -7.69 22.26
CA THR A 51 11.39 -9.04 22.50
C THR A 51 11.78 -10.03 21.40
N ALA A 52 12.08 -9.56 20.20
CA ALA A 52 12.58 -10.39 19.10
C ALA A 52 13.99 -10.92 19.38
N ASN A 53 14.77 -10.20 20.19
CA ASN A 53 16.12 -10.58 20.64
C ASN A 53 17.03 -11.03 19.48
N GLY A 54 16.99 -10.32 18.35
CA GLY A 54 17.79 -10.62 17.15
C GLY A 54 17.35 -11.86 16.36
N LYS A 55 16.26 -12.54 16.76
CA LYS A 55 15.79 -13.79 16.12
C LYS A 55 15.57 -13.63 14.61
N TYR A 56 15.18 -12.44 14.18
CA TYR A 56 14.84 -12.15 12.79
C TYR A 56 15.86 -11.25 12.09
N ASP A 57 17.05 -11.06 12.69
CA ASP A 57 18.10 -10.21 12.14
C ASP A 57 18.50 -10.70 10.74
N GLY A 58 18.53 -9.77 9.77
CA GLY A 58 18.86 -10.07 8.38
C GLY A 58 17.77 -10.80 7.59
N LEU A 59 16.64 -11.17 8.22
CA LEU A 59 15.54 -11.85 7.50
C LEU A 59 14.79 -10.91 6.57
N PHE A 60 14.56 -9.68 7.02
CA PHE A 60 13.78 -8.70 6.27
C PHE A 60 14.68 -7.61 5.69
N TYR A 61 14.68 -7.48 4.36
CA TYR A 61 15.30 -6.36 3.65
C TYR A 61 14.29 -5.28 3.23
N GLY A 62 13.00 -5.59 3.25
CA GLY A 62 11.94 -4.68 2.86
C GLY A 62 10.56 -5.15 3.31
N TRP A 63 9.57 -4.27 3.21
CA TRP A 63 8.19 -4.51 3.61
C TRP A 63 7.20 -3.83 2.66
N ASP A 64 6.21 -4.59 2.18
CA ASP A 64 5.07 -4.03 1.45
C ASP A 64 4.16 -3.31 2.45
N VAL A 65 4.21 -1.99 2.42
CA VAL A 65 3.41 -1.16 3.35
C VAL A 65 1.96 -1.10 2.88
N VAL A 66 1.75 -0.84 1.59
CA VAL A 66 0.42 -0.81 0.98
C VAL A 66 0.44 -1.63 -0.29
N ASN A 67 -0.60 -2.45 -0.48
CA ASN A 67 -0.81 -3.30 -1.63
C ASN A 67 -2.06 -2.90 -2.41
N GLU A 68 -1.95 -2.79 -3.74
CA GLU A 68 -3.07 -2.72 -4.69
C GLU A 68 -4.09 -1.60 -4.42
N ALA A 69 -3.62 -0.40 -4.13
CA ALA A 69 -4.50 0.73 -3.85
C ALA A 69 -4.97 1.48 -5.10
N VAL A 70 -4.33 1.27 -6.27
CA VAL A 70 -4.63 1.97 -7.51
C VAL A 70 -5.50 1.14 -8.44
N ILE A 71 -6.53 1.78 -9.02
CA ILE A 71 -7.33 1.23 -10.12
C ILE A 71 -7.32 2.26 -11.25
N GLY A 72 -6.94 1.82 -12.46
CA GLY A 72 -6.88 2.71 -13.62
C GLY A 72 -5.89 3.86 -13.45
N ASN A 73 -6.18 5.02 -14.04
CA ASN A 73 -5.30 6.19 -14.09
C ASN A 73 -5.34 7.09 -12.85
N SER A 74 -6.19 6.78 -11.89
CA SER A 74 -6.30 7.59 -10.70
C SER A 74 -6.35 6.75 -9.45
N TYR A 75 -5.67 7.23 -8.45
CA TYR A 75 -6.11 7.04 -7.10
C TYR A 75 -6.57 8.42 -6.61
N ARG A 76 -7.69 8.44 -5.90
CA ARG A 76 -8.27 9.72 -5.51
C ARG A 76 -7.67 10.25 -4.24
N THR A 77 -7.36 11.53 -4.28
CA THR A 77 -6.80 12.27 -3.15
C THR A 77 -7.84 13.09 -2.40
N ASP A 78 -9.02 13.24 -2.98
CA ASP A 78 -10.13 14.05 -2.49
C ASP A 78 -11.29 13.19 -2.00
N THR A 79 -12.16 13.79 -1.21
CA THR A 79 -13.42 13.17 -0.80
C THR A 79 -14.38 13.18 -2.00
N VAL A 80 -14.90 12.03 -2.37
CA VAL A 80 -15.87 11.89 -3.46
C VAL A 80 -17.21 11.43 -2.95
N SER A 81 -18.26 11.82 -3.66
CA SER A 81 -19.59 11.28 -3.42
C SER A 81 -19.64 9.78 -3.69
N ALA A 82 -20.55 9.08 -3.05
CA ALA A 82 -20.71 7.64 -3.24
C ALA A 82 -21.02 7.26 -4.71
N ALA A 83 -21.61 8.19 -5.49
CA ALA A 83 -21.91 7.98 -6.89
C ALA A 83 -20.67 8.11 -7.79
N GLU A 84 -19.70 8.90 -7.40
CA GLU A 84 -18.47 9.14 -8.18
C GLU A 84 -17.35 8.15 -7.86
N SER A 85 -17.48 7.44 -6.74
CA SER A 85 -16.41 6.63 -6.18
C SER A 85 -16.30 5.24 -6.77
N LEU A 86 -17.19 4.85 -7.69
CA LEU A 86 -17.35 3.42 -8.01
C LEU A 86 -16.25 2.83 -8.89
N ASP A 87 -15.43 3.65 -9.57
CA ASP A 87 -14.60 3.12 -10.66
C ASP A 87 -13.08 3.32 -10.53
N GLU A 88 -12.55 4.03 -9.53
CA GLU A 88 -11.17 4.54 -9.64
C GLU A 88 -10.20 4.19 -8.49
N ILE A 89 -10.70 3.86 -7.33
CA ILE A 89 -9.91 3.26 -6.22
C ILE A 89 -10.69 2.07 -5.73
N ARG A 90 -9.99 1.12 -5.13
CA ARG A 90 -10.66 0.04 -4.42
C ARG A 90 -11.46 0.62 -3.24
N HIS A 91 -12.67 0.99 -3.53
CA HIS A 91 -13.58 1.76 -2.69
C HIS A 91 -14.92 1.04 -2.55
N GLY A 92 -15.78 1.60 -1.77
CA GLY A 92 -17.11 1.04 -1.50
C GLY A 92 -16.99 -0.36 -0.93
N ASN A 93 -17.69 -1.32 -1.51
CA ASN A 93 -17.66 -2.73 -1.10
C ASN A 93 -16.30 -3.42 -1.31
N ASN A 94 -15.35 -2.74 -1.94
CA ASN A 94 -14.04 -3.28 -2.27
C ASN A 94 -12.93 -2.80 -1.33
N SER A 95 -13.19 -1.83 -0.43
CA SER A 95 -12.19 -1.35 0.52
C SER A 95 -12.82 -0.71 1.74
N SER A 96 -12.71 -1.39 2.88
CA SER A 96 -13.13 -0.84 4.17
C SER A 96 -12.26 0.32 4.62
N TRP A 97 -11.01 0.40 4.17
CA TRP A 97 -10.16 1.58 4.33
C TRP A 97 -10.82 2.81 3.72
N TRP A 98 -11.31 2.68 2.48
CA TRP A 98 -12.03 3.77 1.82
C TRP A 98 -13.31 4.16 2.57
N HIS A 99 -14.05 3.20 3.11
CA HIS A 99 -15.27 3.49 3.87
C HIS A 99 -15.01 4.42 5.05
N VAL A 100 -13.89 4.24 5.73
CA VAL A 100 -13.51 5.09 6.86
C VAL A 100 -12.95 6.44 6.39
N TYR A 101 -11.98 6.40 5.45
CA TYR A 101 -11.19 7.61 5.15
C TYR A 101 -11.78 8.51 4.07
N LYS A 102 -12.49 7.95 3.08
CA LYS A 102 -13.00 8.66 1.89
C LYS A 102 -11.91 9.46 1.13
N SER A 103 -10.66 9.06 1.27
CA SER A 103 -9.48 9.68 0.68
C SER A 103 -8.29 8.72 0.69
N ASN A 104 -7.16 9.15 0.14
CA ASN A 104 -5.88 8.42 0.21
C ASN A 104 -5.16 8.55 1.56
N GLU A 105 -5.75 9.19 2.53
CA GLU A 105 -5.14 9.49 3.84
C GLU A 105 -4.61 8.23 4.54
N PHE A 106 -5.31 7.10 4.44
CA PHE A 106 -4.86 5.83 5.01
C PHE A 106 -3.53 5.35 4.42
N ILE A 107 -3.28 5.60 3.13
CA ILE A 107 -2.03 5.25 2.45
C ILE A 107 -0.88 6.10 3.02
N ILE A 108 -1.10 7.41 3.10
CA ILE A 108 -0.11 8.35 3.65
C ILE A 108 0.22 8.00 5.09
N ASN A 109 -0.79 7.73 5.92
CA ASN A 109 -0.61 7.36 7.31
C ASN A 109 0.11 6.01 7.47
N ALA A 110 -0.20 5.02 6.62
CA ALA A 110 0.50 3.74 6.64
C ALA A 110 2.02 3.92 6.39
N PHE A 111 2.40 4.70 5.38
CA PHE A 111 3.82 4.99 5.11
C PHE A 111 4.47 5.85 6.20
N ARG A 112 3.72 6.76 6.83
CA ARG A 112 4.21 7.57 7.97
C ARG A 112 4.51 6.68 9.17
N TYR A 113 3.58 5.82 9.56
CA TYR A 113 3.79 4.89 10.67
C TYR A 113 4.86 3.85 10.33
N ALA A 114 4.89 3.31 9.12
CA ALA A 114 5.95 2.42 8.72
C ALA A 114 7.34 3.09 8.78
N ASN A 115 7.48 4.34 8.36
CA ASN A 115 8.73 5.09 8.50
C ASN A 115 9.13 5.34 9.97
N GLN A 116 8.14 5.50 10.84
CA GLN A 116 8.39 5.74 12.27
C GLN A 116 8.90 4.48 12.97
N TYR A 117 8.35 3.32 12.66
CA TYR A 117 8.59 2.09 13.41
C TYR A 117 9.53 1.08 12.71
N ALA A 118 9.66 1.13 11.39
CA ALA A 118 10.56 0.24 10.67
C ALA A 118 12.02 0.67 10.86
N PRO A 119 12.96 -0.29 10.99
CA PRO A 119 14.40 -0.02 10.91
C PRO A 119 14.76 0.68 9.59
N LYS A 120 15.76 1.56 9.62
CA LYS A 120 16.14 2.34 8.43
C LYS A 120 16.75 1.51 7.29
N ASN A 121 17.23 0.33 7.58
CA ASN A 121 17.74 -0.63 6.60
C ASN A 121 16.66 -1.55 6.02
N VAL A 122 15.41 -1.45 6.47
CA VAL A 122 14.26 -2.15 5.89
C VAL A 122 13.56 -1.20 4.91
N GLU A 123 13.56 -1.56 3.62
CA GLU A 123 12.96 -0.76 2.56
C GLU A 123 11.44 -0.83 2.62
N LEU A 124 10.76 0.29 2.37
CA LEU A 124 9.31 0.43 2.37
C LEU A 124 8.78 0.46 0.92
N TYR A 125 7.93 -0.50 0.60
CA TYR A 125 7.39 -0.72 -0.74
C TYR A 125 5.93 -0.31 -0.84
N TYR A 126 5.56 0.27 -1.97
CA TYR A 126 4.23 0.16 -2.53
C TYR A 126 4.24 -1.00 -3.54
N ASN A 127 3.28 -1.91 -3.50
CA ASN A 127 3.21 -3.10 -4.35
C ASN A 127 1.89 -3.15 -5.12
N ASP A 128 1.92 -3.45 -6.43
CA ASP A 128 0.68 -3.49 -7.23
C ASP A 128 0.84 -4.38 -8.47
N PHE A 129 -0.31 -4.78 -9.05
CA PHE A 129 -0.41 -5.57 -10.28
C PHE A 129 -0.92 -4.75 -11.45
N GLY A 130 -0.92 -5.34 -12.66
CA GLY A 130 -1.38 -4.67 -13.88
C GLY A 130 -0.59 -3.43 -14.22
N GLU A 131 0.60 -3.35 -13.71
CA GLU A 131 1.51 -2.21 -13.71
C GLU A 131 2.07 -1.89 -15.10
N THR A 132 1.90 -2.78 -16.07
CA THR A 132 2.26 -2.53 -17.47
C THR A 132 1.19 -1.73 -18.23
N ASP A 133 0.00 -1.56 -17.69
CA ASP A 133 -1.00 -0.65 -18.25
C ASP A 133 -0.56 0.80 -18.09
N ASN A 134 -0.57 1.57 -19.19
CA ASN A 134 -0.11 2.97 -19.18
C ASN A 134 -0.93 3.85 -18.26
N THR A 135 -2.24 3.62 -18.23
CA THR A 135 -3.19 4.41 -17.46
C THR A 135 -2.99 4.17 -15.97
N LYS A 136 -2.88 2.91 -15.58
CA LYS A 136 -2.59 2.52 -14.20
C LYS A 136 -1.19 2.97 -13.77
N CYS A 137 -0.22 2.95 -14.67
CA CYS A 137 1.13 3.47 -14.42
C CYS A 137 1.11 4.95 -13.98
N GLU A 138 0.30 5.79 -14.60
CA GLU A 138 0.17 7.20 -14.21
C GLU A 138 -0.40 7.34 -12.80
N GLY A 139 -1.40 6.55 -12.45
CA GLY A 139 -1.97 6.51 -11.10
C GLY A 139 -0.96 6.06 -10.05
N ILE A 140 -0.19 5.01 -10.33
CA ILE A 140 0.86 4.50 -9.44
C ILE A 140 1.98 5.55 -9.25
N VAL A 141 2.45 6.16 -10.33
CA VAL A 141 3.47 7.23 -10.26
C VAL A 141 2.97 8.41 -9.43
N LYS A 142 1.71 8.79 -9.60
CA LYS A 142 1.10 9.85 -8.79
C LYS A 142 1.06 9.48 -7.31
N LEU A 143 0.61 8.26 -6.96
CA LEU A 143 0.61 7.77 -5.58
C LEU A 143 2.02 7.83 -4.96
N ILE A 144 3.02 7.31 -5.66
CA ILE A 144 4.42 7.33 -5.20
C ILE A 144 4.88 8.75 -4.89
N ASN A 145 4.60 9.69 -5.79
CA ASN A 145 5.00 11.08 -5.62
C ASN A 145 4.27 11.74 -4.44
N ASP A 146 2.97 11.49 -4.27
CA ASP A 146 2.18 12.04 -3.17
C ASP A 146 2.66 11.48 -1.81
N VAL A 147 2.95 10.18 -1.73
CA VAL A 147 3.55 9.59 -0.51
C VAL A 147 4.90 10.24 -0.22
N LYS A 148 5.78 10.36 -1.21
CA LYS A 148 7.12 10.95 -1.00
C LYS A 148 7.10 12.43 -0.67
N ALA A 149 6.06 13.16 -1.08
CA ALA A 149 5.89 14.58 -0.78
C ALA A 149 5.28 14.84 0.60
N ALA A 150 4.64 13.84 1.21
CA ALA A 150 4.00 14.00 2.50
C ALA A 150 5.00 13.97 3.67
N ASP A 151 4.78 14.82 4.67
CA ASP A 151 5.66 14.90 5.83
C ASP A 151 5.69 13.61 6.64
N GLY A 152 6.88 13.19 7.04
CA GLY A 152 7.10 12.04 7.90
C GLY A 152 7.00 10.69 7.21
N THR A 153 6.78 10.65 5.91
CA THR A 153 6.72 9.42 5.12
C THR A 153 8.09 9.00 4.57
N ARG A 154 8.19 7.75 4.18
CA ARG A 154 9.28 7.19 3.39
C ARG A 154 8.72 6.12 2.45
N LEU A 155 9.07 6.18 1.18
CA LEU A 155 8.81 5.13 0.19
C LEU A 155 10.12 4.94 -0.59
N ASP A 156 10.68 3.74 -0.49
CA ASP A 156 12.00 3.43 -1.02
C ASP A 156 11.93 2.72 -2.37
N ALA A 157 10.84 1.95 -2.60
CA ALA A 157 10.74 1.13 -3.80
C ALA A 157 9.28 0.91 -4.24
N PHE A 158 9.13 0.57 -5.50
CA PHE A 158 7.90 0.04 -6.07
C PHE A 158 8.05 -1.44 -6.39
N GLY A 159 7.10 -2.25 -5.91
CA GLY A 159 6.95 -3.66 -6.24
C GLY A 159 6.01 -3.84 -7.43
N MET A 160 6.54 -4.34 -8.53
CA MET A 160 5.76 -4.82 -9.66
C MET A 160 5.41 -6.28 -9.38
N GLN A 161 4.13 -6.61 -9.17
CA GLN A 161 3.73 -8.01 -8.92
C GLN A 161 4.11 -8.91 -10.08
N ALA A 162 4.00 -8.39 -11.30
CA ALA A 162 4.45 -9.08 -12.50
C ALA A 162 3.67 -10.38 -12.81
N HIS A 163 2.35 -10.35 -12.60
CA HIS A 163 1.42 -11.38 -13.06
C HIS A 163 1.16 -11.19 -14.56
N TYR A 164 1.90 -11.88 -15.38
CA TYR A 164 1.85 -11.69 -16.84
C TYR A 164 1.23 -12.88 -17.56
N SER A 165 0.87 -12.66 -18.81
CA SER A 165 0.50 -13.71 -19.74
C SER A 165 1.49 -13.70 -20.91
N VAL A 166 2.03 -14.87 -21.26
CA VAL A 166 2.98 -15.04 -22.37
C VAL A 166 2.42 -14.44 -23.67
N ASP A 167 1.11 -14.60 -23.90
CA ASP A 167 0.46 -14.16 -25.13
C ASP A 167 0.29 -12.63 -25.22
N SER A 168 0.33 -11.92 -24.11
CA SER A 168 0.07 -10.47 -24.05
C SER A 168 1.24 -9.65 -23.52
N PHE A 169 2.34 -10.27 -23.11
CA PHE A 169 3.50 -9.55 -22.58
C PHE A 169 4.25 -8.77 -23.66
N SER A 170 4.50 -7.50 -23.39
CA SER A 170 5.30 -6.61 -24.22
C SER A 170 6.56 -6.14 -23.49
N ALA A 171 7.72 -6.62 -23.90
CA ALA A 171 9.00 -6.22 -23.32
C ALA A 171 9.27 -4.71 -23.48
N THR A 172 8.83 -4.09 -24.57
CA THR A 172 8.96 -2.64 -24.79
C THR A 172 8.09 -1.87 -23.81
N GLN A 173 6.85 -2.29 -23.62
CA GLN A 173 5.93 -1.66 -22.69
C GLN A 173 6.43 -1.81 -21.24
N PHE A 174 6.84 -3.03 -20.88
CA PHE A 174 7.45 -3.31 -19.57
C PHE A 174 8.62 -2.38 -19.28
N LYS A 175 9.58 -2.26 -20.21
CA LYS A 175 10.72 -1.36 -20.06
C LYS A 175 10.27 0.09 -19.84
N THR A 176 9.32 0.56 -20.64
CA THR A 176 8.82 1.94 -20.56
C THR A 176 8.23 2.26 -19.18
N VAL A 177 7.38 1.37 -18.64
CA VAL A 177 6.76 1.61 -17.32
C VAL A 177 7.77 1.41 -16.19
N ALA A 178 8.65 0.42 -16.29
CA ALA A 178 9.69 0.18 -15.27
C ALA A 178 10.64 1.39 -15.13
N GLU A 179 11.00 2.06 -16.22
CA GLU A 179 11.79 3.29 -16.19
C GLU A 179 11.04 4.44 -15.50
N LYS A 180 9.72 4.58 -15.75
CA LYS A 180 8.89 5.57 -15.06
C LYS A 180 8.83 5.31 -13.54
N TYR A 181 8.62 4.06 -13.15
CA TYR A 181 8.59 3.67 -11.75
C TYR A 181 9.94 3.86 -11.06
N ALA A 182 11.03 3.45 -11.70
CA ALA A 182 12.38 3.66 -11.17
C ALA A 182 12.69 5.14 -10.96
N LYS A 183 12.22 6.01 -11.87
CA LYS A 183 12.36 7.46 -11.72
C LYS A 183 11.54 8.01 -10.54
N ALA A 184 10.33 7.52 -10.32
CA ALA A 184 9.45 7.98 -9.25
C ALA A 184 9.86 7.41 -7.89
N ALA A 185 10.01 6.10 -7.78
CA ALA A 185 10.29 5.42 -6.52
C ALA A 185 11.79 5.44 -6.14
N GLY A 186 12.68 5.40 -7.12
CA GLY A 186 14.12 5.23 -6.94
C GLY A 186 14.58 3.78 -7.11
N LYS A 187 13.74 2.81 -6.81
CA LYS A 187 13.98 1.37 -6.96
C LYS A 187 12.72 0.66 -7.42
N VAL A 188 12.90 -0.40 -8.22
CA VAL A 188 11.83 -1.30 -8.68
C VAL A 188 12.23 -2.74 -8.41
N GLN A 189 11.29 -3.57 -8.03
CA GLN A 189 11.47 -5.00 -7.85
C GLN A 189 10.31 -5.77 -8.48
N LEU A 190 10.59 -6.88 -9.15
CA LEU A 190 9.57 -7.88 -9.49
C LEU A 190 9.30 -8.71 -8.23
N THR A 191 8.06 -8.72 -7.77
CA THR A 191 7.73 -9.20 -6.43
C THR A 191 7.05 -10.56 -6.42
N GLU A 192 6.31 -10.89 -7.48
CA GLU A 192 5.42 -12.06 -7.51
C GLU A 192 5.42 -12.76 -8.90
N LEU A 193 6.48 -12.54 -9.69
CA LEU A 193 6.56 -12.92 -11.11
C LEU A 193 6.02 -14.33 -11.41
N ASP A 194 5.02 -14.38 -12.28
CA ASP A 194 4.50 -15.59 -12.92
C ASP A 194 4.02 -15.30 -14.36
N PHE A 195 3.72 -16.40 -15.10
CA PHE A 195 3.24 -16.38 -16.50
C PHE A 195 2.14 -17.42 -16.70
#